data_4af8606e26a87ce815138ac9491f5e67
#
_entry.id   4af8606e26a87ce815138ac9491f5e67
#
_cell.length_a   1.000
_cell.length_b   1.000
_cell.length_c   1.000
_cell.angle_alpha   90.00
_cell.angle_beta   90.00
_cell.angle_gamma   90.00
#
_symmetry.space_group_name_H-M   'P 1'
#
loop_
_entity.id
_entity.type
_entity.pdbx_description
1 polymer ?
#
loop_
_entity_poly.entity_id
_entity_poly.type
_entity_poly.pdbx_seq_one_letter_code
_entity_poly.pdbx_strand_id
1 'polypeptide(L)'
;GGGLALTGLAAAAPGASATARAPGARATGAKVRDLTGPAQTGRFGAPWTDLGIPVRCPDGSMLLVCGDTFDGGGVGGPDWRSPVGLRSSNADPAALTVDGCVGGGRAVGLVPEGHEGGTTAIPSDVFTVGSTMYMHLMRGVIYRTHHSDFWRSDDNGETWQYLCQWPGDQYGGQFQQKTYAVADDGYCYVLSTVFNRDITSGLLLHRVRQDALGNPAAYEPWGYAGGAWAWGNPPTTVTAARRWGEICFRAMDGGYALSWLNMAPLDLRAQFFPLPTSNLFTTPEQTTIVPTVPGREGGNAVASPYGGFIVPGSTVGDLHLAVSQWYDAQNYRVMQYRINGLTR
;
A
#
# COMPACT_ATOMS: atom_id res chain seq x y z
N GLY A 1 28.30 -14.17 31.89
CA GLY A 1 28.16 -12.89 31.24
C GLY A 1 26.78 -12.79 30.59
N GLY A 2 25.83 -12.16 31.27
CA GLY A 2 24.47 -12.00 30.74
C GLY A 2 24.38 -10.74 29.91
N GLY A 3 24.04 -10.86 28.64
CA GLY A 3 23.65 -9.74 27.75
C GLY A 3 22.17 -9.43 27.94
N LEU A 4 21.85 -8.26 28.47
CA LEU A 4 20.52 -7.72 28.53
C LEU A 4 20.11 -7.31 27.11
N ALA A 5 19.14 -8.03 26.52
CA ALA A 5 18.44 -7.59 25.33
C ALA A 5 17.50 -6.45 25.75
N LEU A 6 17.78 -5.23 25.33
CA LEU A 6 16.87 -4.09 25.42
C LEU A 6 15.74 -4.28 24.40
N THR A 7 14.64 -4.86 24.84
CA THR A 7 13.37 -4.77 24.10
C THR A 7 12.84 -3.35 24.27
N GLY A 8 13.07 -2.49 23.28
CA GLY A 8 12.48 -1.16 23.23
C GLY A 8 10.98 -1.27 23.00
N LEU A 9 10.20 -1.23 24.07
CA LEU A 9 8.76 -0.96 24.00
C LEU A 9 8.59 0.48 23.51
N ALA A 10 7.97 0.68 22.36
CA ALA A 10 7.55 1.98 21.92
C ALA A 10 6.53 2.54 22.92
N ALA A 11 6.89 3.59 23.63
CA ALA A 11 5.99 4.24 24.56
C ALA A 11 4.86 4.92 23.76
N ALA A 12 3.61 4.61 24.10
CA ALA A 12 2.45 5.34 23.59
C ALA A 12 2.40 6.72 24.26
N ALA A 13 2.31 7.79 23.47
CA ALA A 13 2.02 9.13 23.98
C ALA A 13 0.65 9.14 24.68
N PRO A 14 0.45 9.95 25.75
CA PRO A 14 -0.85 10.03 26.40
C PRO A 14 -1.91 10.53 25.40
N GLY A 15 -2.83 9.64 25.06
CA GLY A 15 -3.93 9.92 24.15
C GLY A 15 -4.93 10.88 24.79
N ALA A 16 -5.24 11.98 24.09
CA ALA A 16 -6.43 12.76 24.42
C ALA A 16 -7.67 11.88 24.15
N SER A 17 -8.57 11.77 25.11
CA SER A 17 -9.84 11.07 24.96
C SER A 17 -10.60 11.63 23.76
N ALA A 18 -10.76 10.82 22.72
CA ALA A 18 -11.51 11.18 21.54
C ALA A 18 -13.01 11.23 21.91
N THR A 19 -13.58 12.42 21.98
CA THR A 19 -15.03 12.60 21.93
C THR A 19 -15.52 12.17 20.55
N ALA A 20 -16.44 11.22 20.50
CA ALA A 20 -17.08 10.76 19.28
C ALA A 20 -17.72 11.95 18.54
N ARG A 21 -17.19 12.31 17.38
CA ARG A 21 -17.74 13.34 16.50
C ARG A 21 -18.92 12.74 15.72
N ALA A 22 -19.95 13.54 15.52
CA ALA A 22 -21.13 13.16 14.73
C ALA A 22 -20.70 12.61 13.36
N PRO A 23 -21.42 11.61 12.80
CA PRO A 23 -21.11 11.05 11.51
C PRO A 23 -21.18 12.15 10.45
N GLY A 24 -20.03 12.49 9.85
CA GLY A 24 -19.97 13.33 8.66
C GLY A 24 -20.76 12.70 7.52
N ALA A 25 -21.09 13.49 6.49
CA ALA A 25 -21.74 12.99 5.29
C ALA A 25 -21.02 11.72 4.80
N ARG A 26 -21.77 10.64 4.59
CA ARG A 26 -21.20 9.37 4.14
C ARG A 26 -20.60 9.57 2.77
N ALA A 27 -19.34 9.19 2.59
CA ALA A 27 -18.75 9.12 1.27
C ALA A 27 -19.63 8.24 0.36
N THR A 28 -19.82 8.67 -0.86
CA THR A 28 -20.52 7.90 -1.89
C THR A 28 -19.49 7.38 -2.88
N GLY A 29 -19.72 6.21 -3.44
CA GLY A 29 -18.79 5.64 -4.40
C GLY A 29 -19.46 4.69 -5.36
N ALA A 30 -18.76 4.42 -6.44
CA ALA A 30 -19.18 3.45 -7.44
C ALA A 30 -17.97 2.73 -8.03
N LYS A 31 -18.17 1.47 -8.38
CA LYS A 31 -17.24 0.72 -9.21
C LYS A 31 -17.17 1.38 -10.59
N VAL A 32 -15.97 1.74 -11.01
CA VAL A 32 -15.72 2.27 -12.36
C VAL A 32 -15.56 1.12 -13.34
N ARG A 33 -14.72 0.12 -12.98
CA ARG A 33 -14.43 -1.04 -13.83
C ARG A 33 -13.68 -2.15 -13.07
N ASP A 34 -13.60 -3.32 -13.69
CA ASP A 34 -12.57 -4.30 -13.36
C ASP A 34 -11.26 -3.90 -14.06
N LEU A 35 -10.16 -3.84 -13.32
CA LEU A 35 -8.82 -3.62 -13.87
C LEU A 35 -8.19 -4.94 -14.27
N THR A 36 -8.44 -6.02 -13.50
CA THR A 36 -7.94 -7.36 -13.76
C THR A 36 -9.08 -8.37 -13.80
N GLY A 37 -8.82 -9.50 -14.38
CA GLY A 37 -9.77 -10.60 -14.52
C GLY A 37 -9.54 -11.40 -15.80
N PRO A 38 -10.24 -12.51 -15.99
CA PRO A 38 -10.11 -13.31 -17.21
C PRO A 38 -10.31 -12.52 -18.50
N ALA A 39 -11.29 -11.61 -18.52
CA ALA A 39 -11.58 -10.78 -19.70
C ALA A 39 -10.57 -9.64 -19.88
N GLN A 40 -10.06 -9.06 -18.80
CA GLN A 40 -9.17 -7.88 -18.83
C GLN A 40 -7.72 -8.29 -19.04
N THR A 41 -7.23 -9.27 -18.30
CA THR A 41 -5.80 -9.59 -18.18
C THR A 41 -5.46 -11.05 -18.46
N GLY A 42 -6.47 -11.89 -18.81
CA GLY A 42 -6.24 -13.29 -19.17
C GLY A 42 -5.32 -13.46 -20.38
N ARG A 43 -5.39 -12.52 -21.36
CA ARG A 43 -4.48 -12.51 -22.54
C ARG A 43 -3.01 -12.32 -22.17
N PHE A 44 -2.72 -11.79 -20.96
CA PHE A 44 -1.36 -11.61 -20.44
C PHE A 44 -0.97 -12.75 -19.47
N GLY A 45 -1.75 -13.82 -19.39
CA GLY A 45 -1.52 -14.90 -18.43
C GLY A 45 -1.71 -14.49 -16.96
N ALA A 46 -2.48 -13.45 -16.71
CA ALA A 46 -2.76 -12.91 -15.37
C ALA A 46 -4.26 -12.76 -15.10
N PRO A 47 -5.08 -13.80 -15.34
CA PRO A 47 -6.52 -13.71 -15.10
C PRO A 47 -6.89 -13.60 -13.61
N TRP A 48 -6.01 -14.04 -12.72
CA TRP A 48 -6.23 -14.07 -11.27
C TRP A 48 -5.06 -13.39 -10.56
N THR A 49 -5.29 -12.19 -10.06
CA THR A 49 -4.27 -11.37 -9.40
C THR A 49 -4.90 -10.34 -8.48
N ASP A 50 -4.09 -9.75 -7.60
CA ASP A 50 -4.54 -8.78 -6.61
C ASP A 50 -3.61 -7.58 -6.46
N LEU A 51 -3.91 -6.75 -5.46
CA LEU A 51 -3.26 -5.50 -5.08
C LEU A 51 -3.33 -4.45 -6.19
N GLY A 52 -2.60 -4.59 -7.29
CA GLY A 52 -2.64 -3.65 -8.39
C GLY A 52 -2.23 -2.24 -7.97
N ILE A 53 -1.11 -2.11 -7.25
CA ILE A 53 -0.61 -0.82 -6.75
C ILE A 53 -0.29 0.06 -7.95
N PRO A 54 -1.04 1.16 -8.17
CA PRO A 54 -0.86 1.97 -9.36
C PRO A 54 0.24 3.01 -9.17
N VAL A 55 1.09 3.15 -10.16
CA VAL A 55 2.15 4.15 -10.20
C VAL A 55 2.24 4.77 -11.58
N ARG A 56 2.40 6.10 -11.64
CA ARG A 56 2.74 6.78 -12.89
C ARG A 56 4.21 6.57 -13.20
N CYS A 57 4.49 6.00 -14.37
CA CYS A 57 5.84 5.81 -14.85
C CYS A 57 6.46 7.14 -15.33
N PRO A 58 7.80 7.25 -15.39
CA PRO A 58 8.46 8.45 -15.92
C PRO A 58 8.04 8.83 -17.35
N ASP A 59 7.68 7.86 -18.20
CA ASP A 59 7.18 8.09 -19.56
C ASP A 59 5.72 8.56 -19.61
N GLY A 60 5.06 8.68 -18.46
CA GLY A 60 3.67 9.13 -18.35
C GLY A 60 2.63 8.00 -18.41
N SER A 61 3.01 6.77 -18.69
CA SER A 61 2.12 5.59 -18.61
C SER A 61 1.83 5.21 -17.16
N MET A 62 0.95 4.23 -16.96
CA MET A 62 0.63 3.67 -15.64
C MET A 62 1.12 2.23 -15.55
N LEU A 63 1.82 1.89 -14.46
CA LEU A 63 2.11 0.52 -14.08
C LEU A 63 1.25 0.16 -12.86
N LEU A 64 0.63 -1.01 -12.88
CA LEU A 64 -0.02 -1.65 -11.74
C LEU A 64 0.87 -2.80 -11.27
N VAL A 65 1.46 -2.67 -10.10
CA VAL A 65 2.24 -3.76 -9.50
C VAL A 65 1.30 -4.63 -8.70
N CYS A 66 1.11 -5.85 -9.20
CA CYS A 66 0.20 -6.83 -8.63
C CYS A 66 0.95 -7.83 -7.73
N GLY A 67 0.23 -8.41 -6.78
CA GLY A 67 0.74 -9.43 -5.88
C GLY A 67 0.71 -10.83 -6.51
N ASP A 68 0.23 -11.80 -5.74
CA ASP A 68 0.13 -13.18 -6.19
C ASP A 68 -0.74 -13.29 -7.44
N THR A 69 -0.18 -13.89 -8.46
CA THR A 69 -0.77 -13.98 -9.79
C THR A 69 -0.73 -15.41 -10.29
N PHE A 70 -1.85 -15.88 -10.83
CA PHE A 70 -2.03 -17.25 -11.32
C PHE A 70 -2.58 -17.24 -12.74
N ASP A 71 -2.24 -18.28 -13.51
CA ASP A 71 -2.73 -18.49 -14.87
C ASP A 71 -3.60 -19.75 -14.93
N GLY A 72 -4.90 -19.54 -15.05
CA GLY A 72 -5.90 -20.62 -15.09
C GLY A 72 -6.30 -21.14 -13.71
N GLY A 73 -7.51 -21.64 -13.60
CA GLY A 73 -8.03 -22.33 -12.42
C GLY A 73 -8.34 -21.47 -11.19
N GLY A 74 -7.94 -20.20 -11.16
CA GLY A 74 -8.12 -19.32 -9.99
C GLY A 74 -6.92 -19.31 -9.06
N VAL A 75 -7.13 -18.82 -7.85
CA VAL A 75 -6.10 -18.79 -6.78
C VAL A 75 -5.64 -20.21 -6.45
N GLY A 76 -4.32 -20.39 -6.39
CA GLY A 76 -3.70 -21.71 -6.20
C GLY A 76 -3.56 -22.49 -7.50
N GLY A 77 -3.94 -21.90 -8.63
CA GLY A 77 -3.74 -22.47 -9.96
C GLY A 77 -2.26 -22.46 -10.39
N PRO A 78 -1.99 -22.86 -11.65
CA PRO A 78 -0.63 -22.93 -12.16
C PRO A 78 0.00 -21.55 -12.32
N ASP A 79 1.33 -21.57 -12.44
CA ASP A 79 2.17 -20.43 -12.79
C ASP A 79 2.04 -19.26 -11.79
N TRP A 80 2.24 -19.57 -10.51
CA TRP A 80 2.28 -18.59 -9.43
C TRP A 80 3.49 -17.67 -9.58
N ARG A 81 3.23 -16.35 -9.68
CA ARG A 81 4.22 -15.28 -9.79
C ARG A 81 3.84 -14.14 -8.84
N SER A 82 4.82 -13.51 -8.21
CA SER A 82 4.64 -12.30 -7.40
C SER A 82 5.97 -11.58 -7.20
N PRO A 83 6.03 -10.24 -7.44
CA PRO A 83 5.01 -9.41 -8.08
C PRO A 83 5.06 -9.50 -9.61
N VAL A 84 3.96 -9.10 -10.27
CA VAL A 84 3.91 -8.89 -11.71
C VAL A 84 3.55 -7.44 -12.04
N GLY A 85 3.88 -6.97 -13.23
CA GLY A 85 3.53 -5.64 -13.72
C GLY A 85 2.51 -5.69 -14.84
N LEU A 86 1.37 -5.01 -14.65
CA LEU A 86 0.38 -4.78 -15.69
C LEU A 86 0.41 -3.31 -16.10
N ARG A 87 0.26 -3.03 -17.39
CA ARG A 87 0.43 -1.68 -17.92
C ARG A 87 -0.88 -1.11 -18.44
N SER A 88 -1.02 0.20 -18.28
CA SER A 88 -1.99 1.01 -19.01
C SER A 88 -1.25 2.13 -19.73
N SER A 89 -1.46 2.24 -21.05
CA SER A 89 -0.94 3.36 -21.82
C SER A 89 -1.68 4.67 -21.49
N ASN A 90 -2.89 4.58 -20.93
CA ASN A 90 -3.67 5.71 -20.46
C ASN A 90 -3.56 5.86 -18.94
N ALA A 91 -2.96 6.94 -18.49
CA ALA A 91 -2.79 7.25 -17.06
C ALA A 91 -3.87 8.17 -16.48
N ASP A 92 -4.91 8.53 -17.25
CA ASP A 92 -6.08 9.22 -16.75
C ASP A 92 -6.94 8.25 -15.92
N PRO A 93 -7.22 8.54 -14.64
CA PRO A 93 -8.09 7.69 -13.82
C PRO A 93 -9.47 7.44 -14.46
N ALA A 94 -10.00 8.38 -15.22
CA ALA A 94 -11.29 8.21 -15.89
C ALA A 94 -11.26 7.15 -17.00
N ALA A 95 -10.09 6.88 -17.59
CA ALA A 95 -9.92 5.99 -18.74
C ALA A 95 -8.89 4.86 -18.51
N LEU A 96 -8.54 4.60 -17.26
CA LEU A 96 -7.55 3.58 -16.90
C LEU A 96 -8.01 2.17 -17.29
N THR A 97 -7.25 1.51 -18.17
CA THR A 97 -7.50 0.13 -18.62
C THR A 97 -6.17 -0.59 -18.83
N VAL A 98 -6.12 -1.88 -18.51
CA VAL A 98 -4.91 -2.67 -18.75
C VAL A 98 -4.83 -3.08 -20.22
N ASP A 99 -3.79 -2.59 -20.90
CA ASP A 99 -3.55 -2.84 -22.34
C ASP A 99 -2.16 -3.48 -22.61
N GLY A 100 -1.36 -3.72 -21.58
CA GLY A 100 -0.05 -4.33 -21.67
C GLY A 100 0.41 -4.97 -20.37
N CYS A 101 1.61 -5.54 -20.39
CA CYS A 101 2.26 -6.07 -19.20
C CYS A 101 3.79 -5.99 -19.33
N VAL A 102 4.49 -6.09 -18.22
CA VAL A 102 5.94 -6.31 -18.20
C VAL A 102 6.21 -7.74 -18.67
N GLY A 103 7.14 -7.91 -19.61
CA GLY A 103 7.43 -9.17 -20.29
C GLY A 103 6.76 -9.29 -21.67
N GLY A 104 6.15 -8.21 -22.17
CA GLY A 104 5.59 -8.15 -23.51
C GLY A 104 4.20 -8.81 -23.61
N GLY A 105 4.12 -10.03 -24.12
CA GLY A 105 2.85 -10.72 -24.33
C GLY A 105 2.34 -11.50 -23.11
N ARG A 106 3.19 -11.72 -22.11
CA ARG A 106 2.87 -12.47 -20.88
C ARG A 106 3.52 -11.79 -19.67
N ALA A 107 2.75 -11.57 -18.64
CA ALA A 107 3.24 -10.99 -17.40
C ALA A 107 4.24 -11.94 -16.73
N VAL A 108 5.44 -11.43 -16.45
CA VAL A 108 6.52 -12.17 -15.79
C VAL A 108 6.74 -11.64 -14.38
N GLY A 109 7.38 -12.42 -13.51
CA GLY A 109 7.84 -11.95 -12.21
C GLY A 109 8.81 -10.78 -12.37
N LEU A 110 8.61 -9.70 -11.59
CA LEU A 110 9.44 -8.49 -11.67
C LEU A 110 10.79 -8.66 -11.00
N VAL A 111 10.89 -9.59 -10.05
CA VAL A 111 12.10 -9.87 -9.27
C VAL A 111 12.32 -11.38 -9.21
N PRO A 112 13.54 -11.86 -8.90
CA PRO A 112 13.75 -13.27 -8.62
C PRO A 112 12.85 -13.72 -7.47
N GLU A 113 12.06 -14.74 -7.70
CA GLU A 113 11.10 -15.28 -6.76
C GLU A 113 11.65 -16.53 -6.09
N GLY A 114 11.32 -16.71 -4.81
CA GLY A 114 11.54 -17.94 -4.11
C GLY A 114 10.21 -18.39 -3.51
N HIS A 115 9.55 -19.35 -4.15
CA HIS A 115 8.30 -19.93 -3.63
C HIS A 115 8.53 -21.21 -2.81
N GLU A 116 9.76 -21.54 -2.52
CA GLU A 116 10.12 -22.67 -1.67
C GLU A 116 9.51 -22.52 -0.28
N GLY A 117 8.85 -23.56 0.20
CA GLY A 117 8.17 -23.54 1.49
C GLY A 117 7.00 -22.56 1.59
N GLY A 118 6.40 -22.16 0.46
CA GLY A 118 5.29 -21.21 0.43
C GLY A 118 5.72 -19.75 0.61
N THR A 119 7.00 -19.43 0.40
CA THR A 119 7.48 -18.04 0.44
C THR A 119 7.02 -17.27 -0.79
N THR A 120 6.85 -15.97 -0.65
CA THR A 120 6.46 -15.07 -1.75
C THR A 120 7.12 -13.70 -1.61
N ALA A 121 6.97 -12.86 -2.62
CA ALA A 121 7.35 -11.46 -2.63
C ALA A 121 6.08 -10.62 -2.75
N ILE A 122 5.61 -10.03 -1.66
CA ILE A 122 4.37 -9.24 -1.66
C ILE A 122 4.71 -7.76 -1.72
N PRO A 123 4.26 -7.02 -2.75
CA PRO A 123 4.48 -5.59 -2.84
C PRO A 123 3.66 -4.85 -1.78
N SER A 124 4.29 -3.93 -1.06
CA SER A 124 3.59 -3.00 -0.19
C SER A 124 3.47 -1.62 -0.81
N ASP A 125 4.40 -1.24 -1.68
CA ASP A 125 4.32 0.02 -2.39
C ASP A 125 5.19 0.04 -3.65
N VAL A 126 4.81 0.91 -4.58
CA VAL A 126 5.59 1.30 -5.75
C VAL A 126 5.37 2.80 -5.99
N PHE A 127 6.43 3.55 -6.29
CA PHE A 127 6.37 4.99 -6.50
C PHE A 127 7.50 5.47 -7.40
N THR A 128 7.39 6.71 -7.89
CA THR A 128 8.35 7.32 -8.80
C THR A 128 8.96 8.57 -8.18
N VAL A 129 10.27 8.71 -8.29
CA VAL A 129 11.02 9.93 -7.95
C VAL A 129 11.83 10.34 -9.17
N GLY A 130 11.48 11.47 -9.77
CA GLY A 130 12.12 11.91 -11.02
C GLY A 130 11.96 10.88 -12.14
N SER A 131 13.06 10.35 -12.63
CA SER A 131 13.09 9.33 -13.70
C SER A 131 13.25 7.90 -13.18
N THR A 132 13.23 7.69 -11.87
CA THR A 132 13.47 6.39 -11.24
C THR A 132 12.22 5.92 -10.50
N MET A 133 11.87 4.65 -10.68
CA MET A 133 10.81 3.97 -9.94
C MET A 133 11.41 3.13 -8.81
N TYR A 134 10.66 3.02 -7.71
CA TYR A 134 11.06 2.24 -6.54
C TYR A 134 9.92 1.32 -6.12
N MET A 135 10.27 0.12 -5.65
CA MET A 135 9.32 -0.90 -5.20
C MET A 135 9.79 -1.50 -3.89
N HIS A 136 8.89 -1.58 -2.92
CA HIS A 136 9.10 -2.21 -1.62
C HIS A 136 8.34 -3.53 -1.56
N LEU A 137 9.05 -4.61 -1.20
CA LEU A 137 8.50 -5.96 -1.11
C LEU A 137 8.66 -6.51 0.30
N MET A 138 7.68 -7.25 0.78
CA MET A 138 7.78 -8.08 1.98
C MET A 138 8.08 -9.51 1.57
N ARG A 139 9.11 -10.12 2.17
CA ARG A 139 9.63 -11.44 1.83
C ARG A 139 9.43 -12.40 2.98
N GLY A 140 8.92 -13.58 2.67
CA GLY A 140 8.70 -14.65 3.65
C GLY A 140 7.41 -15.42 3.36
N VAL A 141 6.99 -16.26 4.29
CA VAL A 141 5.66 -16.85 4.30
C VAL A 141 4.68 -15.80 4.81
N ILE A 142 3.44 -15.81 4.31
CA ILE A 142 2.40 -14.84 4.70
C ILE A 142 2.33 -14.68 6.23
N TYR A 143 2.36 -13.44 6.71
CA TYR A 143 2.40 -13.03 8.12
C TYR A 143 3.64 -13.46 8.91
N ARG A 144 4.66 -14.00 8.25
CA ARG A 144 5.99 -14.29 8.82
C ARG A 144 7.06 -13.66 7.93
N THR A 145 7.12 -12.34 7.95
CA THR A 145 8.07 -11.56 7.16
C THR A 145 9.49 -11.74 7.69
N HIS A 146 10.36 -12.34 6.90
CA HIS A 146 11.77 -12.52 7.23
C HIS A 146 12.55 -11.22 7.07
N HIS A 147 12.29 -10.50 5.98
CA HIS A 147 12.84 -9.20 5.65
C HIS A 147 11.92 -8.49 4.67
N SER A 148 12.13 -7.21 4.51
CA SER A 148 11.61 -6.49 3.35
C SER A 148 12.76 -6.00 2.51
N ASP A 149 12.61 -6.07 1.19
CA ASP A 149 13.62 -5.62 0.24
C ASP A 149 13.12 -4.47 -0.63
N PHE A 150 14.08 -3.75 -1.20
CA PHE A 150 13.83 -2.52 -1.92
C PHE A 150 14.53 -2.54 -3.27
N TRP A 151 13.79 -2.23 -4.31
CA TRP A 151 14.20 -2.36 -5.70
C TRP A 151 14.02 -1.04 -6.44
N ARG A 152 14.82 -0.81 -7.47
CA ARG A 152 14.70 0.35 -8.36
C ARG A 152 14.58 -0.09 -9.82
N SER A 153 13.93 0.76 -10.62
CA SER A 153 13.85 0.65 -12.07
C SER A 153 14.11 2.00 -12.71
N ASP A 154 14.95 2.03 -13.75
CA ASP A 154 15.26 3.22 -14.55
C ASP A 154 14.68 3.12 -15.97
N ASP A 155 13.83 2.13 -16.24
CA ASP A 155 13.26 1.80 -17.56
C ASP A 155 11.73 1.61 -17.49
N ASN A 156 11.03 2.45 -16.73
CA ASN A 156 9.58 2.43 -16.58
C ASN A 156 9.04 1.11 -15.99
N GLY A 157 9.81 0.46 -15.12
CA GLY A 157 9.40 -0.77 -14.44
C GLY A 157 9.55 -2.03 -15.29
N GLU A 158 10.29 -1.98 -16.40
CA GLU A 158 10.55 -3.17 -17.21
C GLU A 158 11.57 -4.09 -16.57
N THR A 159 12.65 -3.52 -16.00
CA THR A 159 13.63 -4.26 -15.20
C THR A 159 13.84 -3.62 -13.83
N TRP A 160 14.18 -4.46 -12.85
CA TRP A 160 14.34 -4.05 -11.47
C TRP A 160 15.67 -4.50 -10.90
N GLN A 161 16.34 -3.59 -10.20
CA GLN A 161 17.63 -3.82 -9.55
C GLN A 161 17.46 -3.75 -8.03
N TYR A 162 18.01 -4.74 -7.33
CA TYR A 162 18.03 -4.75 -5.87
C TYR A 162 18.87 -3.59 -5.33
N LEU A 163 18.36 -2.91 -4.29
CA LEU A 163 19.07 -1.82 -3.61
C LEU A 163 19.51 -2.20 -2.20
N CYS A 164 18.57 -2.57 -1.34
CA CYS A 164 18.80 -2.81 0.07
C CYS A 164 17.66 -3.61 0.70
N GLN A 165 17.81 -3.97 1.99
CA GLN A 165 16.79 -4.65 2.76
C GLN A 165 16.77 -4.20 4.21
N TRP A 166 15.68 -4.48 4.89
CA TRP A 166 15.49 -4.32 6.33
C TRP A 166 15.13 -5.66 6.97
N PRO A 167 15.65 -5.97 8.18
CA PRO A 167 15.27 -7.18 8.90
C PRO A 167 13.78 -7.15 9.28
N GLY A 168 13.13 -8.31 9.27
CA GLY A 168 11.71 -8.44 9.56
C GLY A 168 11.32 -8.10 11.00
N ASP A 169 12.27 -8.11 11.94
CA ASP A 169 12.08 -7.81 13.36
C ASP A 169 12.38 -6.35 13.75
N GLN A 170 12.79 -5.51 12.80
CA GLN A 170 13.10 -4.11 13.09
C GLN A 170 11.90 -3.40 13.71
N TYR A 171 12.11 -2.69 14.80
CA TYR A 171 11.07 -2.02 15.62
C TYR A 171 9.93 -2.98 16.02
N GLY A 172 10.25 -4.24 16.35
CA GLY A 172 9.25 -5.25 16.68
C GLY A 172 8.36 -5.65 15.51
N GLY A 173 8.87 -5.54 14.30
CA GLY A 173 8.14 -5.81 13.06
C GLY A 173 7.41 -4.61 12.45
N GLN A 174 7.36 -3.47 13.15
CA GLN A 174 6.64 -2.28 12.66
C GLN A 174 7.29 -1.59 11.46
N PHE A 175 8.37 -2.15 10.91
CA PHE A 175 9.07 -1.65 9.73
C PHE A 175 9.03 -2.62 8.54
N GLN A 176 8.14 -3.61 8.59
CA GLN A 176 7.96 -4.62 7.54
C GLN A 176 7.23 -4.06 6.31
N GLN A 177 6.00 -3.57 6.50
CA GLN A 177 5.17 -2.97 5.47
C GLN A 177 5.41 -1.46 5.44
N LYS A 178 5.84 -0.92 4.29
CA LYS A 178 6.09 0.50 4.11
C LYS A 178 5.31 1.06 2.93
N THR A 179 4.92 2.33 3.05
CA THR A 179 4.32 3.12 1.97
C THR A 179 4.91 4.52 1.97
N TYR A 180 5.02 5.13 0.79
CA TYR A 180 5.85 6.30 0.56
C TYR A 180 5.06 7.45 -0.06
N ALA A 181 5.17 8.64 0.53
CA ALA A 181 4.69 9.89 -0.06
C ALA A 181 5.88 10.71 -0.53
N VAL A 182 6.00 10.92 -1.83
CA VAL A 182 7.04 11.73 -2.45
C VAL A 182 6.64 13.20 -2.32
N ALA A 183 7.41 13.99 -1.61
CA ALA A 183 7.12 15.40 -1.35
C ALA A 183 8.01 16.33 -2.17
N ASP A 184 7.58 17.58 -2.34
CA ASP A 184 8.31 18.60 -3.10
C ASP A 184 9.50 19.21 -2.33
N ASP A 185 9.64 18.90 -1.04
CA ASP A 185 10.72 19.38 -0.18
C ASP A 185 12.01 18.54 -0.25
N GLY A 186 12.06 17.57 -1.15
CA GLY A 186 13.21 16.68 -1.36
C GLY A 186 13.23 15.46 -0.45
N TYR A 187 12.16 15.22 0.31
CA TYR A 187 11.99 14.03 1.13
C TYR A 187 10.92 13.09 0.56
N CYS A 188 11.06 11.80 0.89
CA CYS A 188 9.97 10.86 0.93
C CYS A 188 9.58 10.65 2.40
N TYR A 189 8.29 10.77 2.69
CA TYR A 189 7.73 10.43 4.00
C TYR A 189 7.19 9.01 3.95
N VAL A 190 7.48 8.24 4.99
CA VAL A 190 7.27 6.78 5.01
C VAL A 190 6.41 6.41 6.21
N LEU A 191 5.23 5.87 5.97
CA LEU A 191 4.44 5.21 7.00
C LEU A 191 4.69 3.71 6.95
N SER A 192 4.78 3.08 8.12
CA SER A 192 5.08 1.65 8.21
C SER A 192 4.35 0.97 9.36
N THR A 193 4.16 -0.34 9.22
CA THR A 193 3.55 -1.19 10.24
C THR A 193 3.98 -2.65 10.07
N VAL A 194 3.53 -3.50 10.99
CA VAL A 194 3.68 -4.96 10.89
C VAL A 194 2.85 -5.46 9.70
N PHE A 195 3.42 -6.35 8.90
CA PHE A 195 2.66 -7.07 7.87
C PHE A 195 2.01 -8.32 8.48
N ASN A 196 0.96 -8.09 9.26
CA ASN A 196 0.13 -9.15 9.82
C ASN A 196 -1.21 -8.57 10.26
N ARG A 197 -2.28 -8.95 9.57
CA ARG A 197 -3.65 -8.44 9.80
C ARG A 197 -4.25 -8.86 11.14
N ASP A 198 -3.64 -9.80 11.86
CA ASP A 198 -4.09 -10.28 13.17
C ASP A 198 -3.41 -9.57 14.34
N ILE A 199 -2.36 -8.80 14.06
CA ILE A 199 -1.62 -8.05 15.08
C ILE A 199 -2.15 -6.62 15.19
N THR A 200 -2.37 -6.17 16.43
CA THR A 200 -2.70 -4.79 16.73
C THR A 200 -1.44 -3.96 16.90
N SER A 201 -1.27 -2.91 16.10
CA SER A 201 -0.14 -1.98 16.17
C SER A 201 -0.56 -0.57 15.72
N GLY A 202 0.28 0.43 15.99
CA GLY A 202 0.18 1.75 15.37
C GLY A 202 1.10 1.87 14.15
N LEU A 203 0.98 2.96 13.41
CA LEU A 203 1.91 3.30 12.34
C LEU A 203 3.11 4.06 12.89
N LEU A 204 4.29 3.79 12.33
CA LEU A 204 5.48 4.62 12.50
C LEU A 204 5.63 5.57 11.32
N LEU A 205 6.15 6.77 11.56
CA LEU A 205 6.50 7.74 10.53
C LEU A 205 8.03 7.92 10.48
N HIS A 206 8.57 7.82 9.28
CA HIS A 206 9.96 8.16 8.97
C HIS A 206 10.00 9.14 7.81
N ARG A 207 11.14 9.79 7.62
CA ARG A 207 11.48 10.49 6.40
C ARG A 207 12.84 10.04 5.89
N VAL A 208 13.03 10.15 4.61
CA VAL A 208 14.31 9.88 3.95
C VAL A 208 14.47 10.86 2.79
N ARG A 209 15.67 11.37 2.57
CA ARG A 209 15.93 12.17 1.38
C ARG A 209 15.74 11.33 0.12
N GLN A 210 15.19 11.95 -0.93
CA GLN A 210 14.91 11.25 -2.20
C GLN A 210 16.18 10.68 -2.85
N ASP A 211 17.35 11.30 -2.60
CA ASP A 211 18.65 10.84 -3.07
C ASP A 211 19.30 9.75 -2.20
N ALA A 212 18.68 9.40 -1.07
CA ALA A 212 19.20 8.43 -0.10
C ALA A 212 18.27 7.23 0.14
N LEU A 213 17.28 7.02 -0.72
CA LEU A 213 16.25 5.97 -0.57
C LEU A 213 16.83 4.55 -0.41
N GLY A 214 17.94 4.25 -1.08
CA GLY A 214 18.62 2.95 -0.99
C GLY A 214 19.54 2.78 0.23
N ASN A 215 19.58 3.76 1.14
CA ASN A 215 20.37 3.68 2.37
C ASN A 215 19.46 3.49 3.60
N PRO A 216 19.36 2.27 4.16
CA PRO A 216 18.51 2.03 5.33
C PRO A 216 18.82 2.92 6.54
N ALA A 217 20.08 3.33 6.73
CA ALA A 217 20.49 4.19 7.84
C ALA A 217 20.06 5.66 7.67
N ALA A 218 19.62 6.07 6.47
CA ALA A 218 19.17 7.42 6.19
C ALA A 218 17.69 7.66 6.54
N TYR A 219 16.96 6.65 6.96
CA TYR A 219 15.55 6.73 7.34
C TYR A 219 15.43 7.30 8.76
N GLU A 220 15.09 8.58 8.84
CA GLU A 220 15.02 9.34 10.10
C GLU A 220 13.61 9.20 10.72
N PRO A 221 13.48 8.68 11.96
CA PRO A 221 12.18 8.50 12.59
C PRO A 221 11.60 9.81 13.11
N TRP A 222 10.27 9.91 13.10
CA TRP A 222 9.49 10.90 13.85
C TRP A 222 9.07 10.27 15.17
N GLY A 223 9.42 10.90 16.29
CA GLY A 223 9.15 10.33 17.59
C GLY A 223 8.96 11.35 18.69
N TYR A 224 8.37 10.90 19.80
CA TYR A 224 8.14 11.68 21.00
C TYR A 224 9.16 11.31 22.06
N ALA A 225 9.97 12.27 22.48
CA ALA A 225 10.93 12.13 23.58
C ALA A 225 11.17 13.49 24.23
N GLY A 226 11.49 13.51 25.51
CA GLY A 226 11.78 14.75 26.24
C GLY A 226 10.61 15.75 26.29
N GLY A 227 9.37 15.28 26.12
CA GLY A 227 8.18 16.14 26.14
C GLY A 227 7.81 16.75 24.78
N ALA A 228 8.50 16.39 23.70
CA ALA A 228 8.26 16.95 22.36
C ALA A 228 8.38 15.90 21.25
N TRP A 229 7.65 16.13 20.18
CA TRP A 229 7.82 15.42 18.91
C TRP A 229 8.94 16.07 18.10
N ALA A 230 9.85 15.26 17.59
CA ALA A 230 10.91 15.73 16.69
C ALA A 230 11.42 14.62 15.77
N TRP A 231 11.98 15.01 14.63
CA TRP A 231 12.79 14.14 13.79
C TRP A 231 14.07 13.70 14.52
N GLY A 232 14.45 12.43 14.37
CA GLY A 232 15.62 11.86 15.03
C GLY A 232 15.35 11.32 16.45
N ASN A 233 14.20 11.60 17.04
CA ASN A 233 13.77 10.92 18.26
C ASN A 233 13.48 9.44 17.98
N PRO A 234 13.59 8.56 18.98
CA PRO A 234 13.17 7.15 18.81
C PRO A 234 11.75 7.06 18.25
N PRO A 235 11.48 6.15 17.29
CA PRO A 235 10.20 6.09 16.62
C PRO A 235 9.06 5.86 17.61
N THR A 236 8.01 6.67 17.50
CA THR A 236 6.79 6.59 18.28
C THR A 236 5.60 6.46 17.35
N THR A 237 4.62 5.62 17.68
CA THR A 237 3.44 5.45 16.83
C THR A 237 2.67 6.76 16.68
N VAL A 238 2.29 7.08 15.44
CA VAL A 238 1.59 8.32 15.06
C VAL A 238 0.08 8.13 14.90
N THR A 239 -0.42 6.90 15.10
CA THR A 239 -1.83 6.54 15.01
C THR A 239 -2.25 5.71 16.22
N ALA A 240 -3.55 5.63 16.46
CA ALA A 240 -4.13 4.65 17.39
C ALA A 240 -3.79 3.22 16.93
N ALA A 241 -3.61 2.34 17.91
CA ALA A 241 -3.35 0.93 17.64
C ALA A 241 -4.62 0.26 17.08
N ARG A 242 -4.46 -0.48 15.99
CA ARG A 242 -5.50 -1.30 15.35
C ARG A 242 -4.87 -2.44 14.55
N ARG A 243 -5.70 -3.31 14.00
CA ARG A 243 -5.27 -4.30 13.03
C ARG A 243 -5.29 -3.65 11.63
N TRP A 244 -4.11 -3.48 11.05
CA TRP A 244 -3.92 -2.89 9.73
C TRP A 244 -3.82 -4.00 8.67
N GLY A 245 -4.46 -3.80 7.52
CA GLY A 245 -4.13 -4.47 6.29
C GLY A 245 -3.17 -3.62 5.46
N GLU A 246 -3.38 -3.56 4.15
CA GLU A 246 -2.59 -2.73 3.23
C GLU A 246 -2.74 -1.26 3.58
N ILE A 247 -1.66 -0.51 3.42
CA ILE A 247 -1.59 0.94 3.63
C ILE A 247 -1.07 1.62 2.37
N CYS A 248 -1.61 2.79 2.04
CA CYS A 248 -1.20 3.61 0.90
C CYS A 248 -1.11 5.07 1.31
N PHE A 249 0.11 5.61 1.29
CA PHE A 249 0.41 6.99 1.68
C PHE A 249 0.89 7.79 0.48
N ARG A 250 0.23 8.92 0.20
CA ARG A 250 0.55 9.75 -0.96
C ARG A 250 0.52 11.24 -0.62
N ALA A 251 1.41 12.00 -1.24
CA ALA A 251 1.27 13.45 -1.35
C ALA A 251 0.23 13.75 -2.43
N MET A 252 -0.78 14.56 -2.12
CA MET A 252 -1.81 14.97 -3.06
C MET A 252 -2.53 16.25 -2.60
N ASP A 253 -2.99 17.06 -3.55
CA ASP A 253 -3.76 18.29 -3.30
C ASP A 253 -3.08 19.27 -2.33
N GLY A 254 -1.75 19.39 -2.36
CA GLY A 254 -1.00 20.25 -1.46
C GLY A 254 -0.97 19.77 -0.01
N GLY A 255 -1.24 18.52 0.24
CA GLY A 255 -1.17 17.82 1.51
C GLY A 255 -0.90 16.36 1.32
N TYR A 256 -1.45 15.54 2.20
CA TYR A 256 -1.21 14.10 2.23
C TYR A 256 -2.51 13.32 2.39
N ALA A 257 -2.53 12.11 1.85
CA ALA A 257 -3.61 11.15 1.99
C ALA A 257 -3.06 9.81 2.47
N LEU A 258 -3.74 9.21 3.44
CA LEU A 258 -3.54 7.83 3.87
C LEU A 258 -4.82 7.05 3.59
N SER A 259 -4.73 5.99 2.77
CA SER A 259 -5.79 4.99 2.57
C SER A 259 -5.34 3.65 3.12
N TRP A 260 -6.25 2.89 3.74
CA TRP A 260 -5.87 1.60 4.31
C TRP A 260 -7.03 0.63 4.43
N LEU A 261 -6.69 -0.67 4.48
CA LEU A 261 -7.59 -1.72 4.93
C LEU A 261 -7.64 -1.72 6.46
N ASN A 262 -8.82 -1.49 7.00
CA ASN A 262 -9.10 -1.61 8.43
C ASN A 262 -9.78 -2.96 8.70
N MET A 263 -9.18 -3.76 9.59
CA MET A 263 -9.62 -5.15 9.79
C MET A 263 -10.81 -5.32 10.72
N ALA A 264 -11.23 -4.24 11.42
CA ALA A 264 -12.34 -4.32 12.36
C ALA A 264 -13.13 -2.98 12.42
N PRO A 265 -14.26 -2.85 11.70
CA PRO A 265 -14.83 -3.78 10.72
C PRO A 265 -13.95 -3.91 9.47
N LEU A 266 -14.19 -4.89 8.62
CA LEU A 266 -13.44 -5.08 7.38
C LEU A 266 -13.88 -4.04 6.34
N ASP A 267 -13.34 -2.81 6.43
CA ASP A 267 -13.65 -1.69 5.53
C ASP A 267 -12.37 -1.02 5.02
N LEU A 268 -12.48 -0.21 3.97
CA LEU A 268 -11.38 0.68 3.57
C LEU A 268 -11.68 2.08 4.06
N ARG A 269 -10.65 2.75 4.56
CA ARG A 269 -10.73 4.10 5.10
C ARG A 269 -9.69 5.02 4.49
N ALA A 270 -9.92 6.32 4.61
CA ALA A 270 -8.97 7.35 4.25
C ALA A 270 -8.93 8.47 5.29
N GLN A 271 -7.76 9.09 5.40
CA GLN A 271 -7.51 10.35 6.11
C GLN A 271 -6.78 11.31 5.17
N PHE A 272 -7.10 12.60 5.30
CA PHE A 272 -6.44 13.67 4.56
C PHE A 272 -5.93 14.72 5.54
N PHE A 273 -4.69 15.16 5.37
CA PHE A 273 -4.04 16.05 6.31
C PHE A 273 -3.00 16.94 5.63
N PRO A 274 -2.72 18.15 6.17
CA PRO A 274 -1.88 19.13 5.48
C PRO A 274 -0.38 18.85 5.55
N LEU A 275 0.10 18.23 6.64
CA LEU A 275 1.53 17.99 6.88
C LEU A 275 1.79 16.53 7.15
N PRO A 276 2.95 15.96 6.78
CA PRO A 276 3.27 14.56 7.05
C PRO A 276 3.32 14.26 8.57
N THR A 277 3.59 15.28 9.38
CA THR A 277 3.61 15.23 10.85
C THR A 277 2.31 15.64 11.51
N SER A 278 1.22 15.75 10.76
CA SER A 278 -0.11 16.03 11.31
C SER A 278 -0.51 15.00 12.37
N ASN A 279 -1.32 15.41 13.33
CA ASN A 279 -1.81 14.54 14.39
C ASN A 279 -2.87 13.56 13.84
N LEU A 280 -2.45 12.36 13.46
CA LEU A 280 -3.35 11.34 12.90
C LEU A 280 -4.29 10.71 13.94
N PHE A 281 -4.04 10.91 15.24
CA PHE A 281 -5.00 10.48 16.28
C PHE A 281 -6.30 11.27 16.23
N THR A 282 -6.26 12.53 15.79
CA THR A 282 -7.41 13.44 15.76
C THR A 282 -7.87 13.79 14.35
N THR A 283 -7.09 13.45 13.31
CA THR A 283 -7.52 13.63 11.92
C THR A 283 -8.74 12.77 11.62
N PRO A 284 -9.83 13.31 11.03
CA PRO A 284 -11.02 12.55 10.75
C PRO A 284 -10.76 11.36 9.81
N GLU A 285 -11.25 10.20 10.20
CA GLU A 285 -11.29 9.01 9.33
C GLU A 285 -12.60 8.99 8.55
N GLN A 286 -12.50 8.62 7.27
CA GLN A 286 -13.66 8.52 6.39
C GLN A 286 -13.68 7.14 5.74
N THR A 287 -14.82 6.45 5.83
CA THR A 287 -14.98 5.14 5.16
C THR A 287 -15.17 5.34 3.67
N THR A 288 -14.33 4.71 2.87
CA THR A 288 -14.36 4.76 1.40
C THR A 288 -15.07 3.56 0.79
N ILE A 289 -14.80 2.36 1.30
CA ILE A 289 -15.44 1.11 0.88
C ILE A 289 -16.04 0.44 2.11
N VAL A 290 -17.28 -0.01 1.99
CA VAL A 290 -17.97 -0.78 3.02
C VAL A 290 -18.00 -2.26 2.66
N PRO A 291 -17.89 -3.17 3.64
CA PRO A 291 -17.97 -4.60 3.35
C PRO A 291 -19.42 -5.01 3.03
N THR A 292 -19.55 -6.03 2.20
CA THR A 292 -20.81 -6.72 1.95
C THR A 292 -20.56 -8.21 1.72
N VAL A 293 -21.60 -8.95 1.32
CA VAL A 293 -21.50 -10.34 0.95
C VAL A 293 -21.58 -10.49 -0.59
N PRO A 294 -21.04 -11.57 -1.18
CA PRO A 294 -21.15 -11.82 -2.61
C PRO A 294 -22.60 -11.73 -3.10
N GLY A 295 -22.80 -11.06 -4.25
CA GLY A 295 -24.12 -10.84 -4.86
C GLY A 295 -24.91 -9.68 -4.28
N ARG A 296 -24.36 -8.93 -3.32
CA ARG A 296 -24.95 -7.71 -2.75
C ARG A 296 -24.06 -6.49 -2.90
N GLU A 297 -23.11 -6.55 -3.83
CA GLU A 297 -22.26 -5.42 -4.16
C GLU A 297 -23.08 -4.31 -4.85
N GLY A 298 -22.70 -3.07 -4.60
CA GLY A 298 -23.34 -1.91 -5.21
C GLY A 298 -22.87 -0.61 -4.56
N GLY A 299 -22.82 0.46 -5.33
CA GLY A 299 -22.20 1.70 -4.87
C GLY A 299 -20.75 1.46 -4.47
N ASN A 300 -20.40 1.74 -3.21
CA ASN A 300 -19.09 1.47 -2.62
C ASN A 300 -19.07 0.20 -1.72
N ALA A 301 -20.05 -0.69 -1.85
CA ALA A 301 -20.10 -1.94 -1.10
C ALA A 301 -19.40 -3.06 -1.89
N VAL A 302 -18.40 -3.70 -1.26
CA VAL A 302 -17.55 -4.74 -1.86
C VAL A 302 -17.52 -5.97 -0.95
N ALA A 303 -17.66 -7.16 -1.53
CA ALA A 303 -17.50 -8.41 -0.80
C ALA A 303 -16.01 -8.70 -0.57
N SER A 304 -15.62 -8.94 0.68
CA SER A 304 -14.24 -9.23 1.08
C SER A 304 -13.20 -8.26 0.47
N PRO A 305 -13.32 -6.94 0.71
CA PRO A 305 -12.42 -5.96 0.13
C PRO A 305 -11.06 -5.97 0.82
N TYR A 306 -10.01 -5.63 0.06
CA TYR A 306 -8.68 -5.28 0.59
C TYR A 306 -7.91 -4.40 -0.40
N GLY A 307 -6.64 -4.06 -0.09
CA GLY A 307 -5.86 -3.11 -0.87
C GLY A 307 -6.29 -1.68 -0.56
N GLY A 308 -6.88 -0.99 -1.53
CA GLY A 308 -7.29 0.41 -1.38
C GLY A 308 -6.18 1.38 -1.74
N PHE A 309 -5.44 1.08 -2.80
CA PHE A 309 -4.33 1.92 -3.26
C PHE A 309 -4.86 3.10 -4.07
N ILE A 310 -4.35 4.30 -3.74
CA ILE A 310 -4.74 5.55 -4.39
C ILE A 310 -4.18 5.57 -5.82
N VAL A 311 -5.07 5.78 -6.79
CA VAL A 311 -4.69 5.91 -8.21
C VAL A 311 -4.08 7.30 -8.44
N PRO A 312 -2.89 7.42 -9.05
CA PRO A 312 -2.30 8.69 -9.41
C PRO A 312 -3.25 9.56 -10.26
N GLY A 313 -3.34 10.84 -9.95
CA GLY A 313 -4.30 11.75 -10.54
C GLY A 313 -5.59 11.93 -9.72
N SER A 314 -5.75 11.19 -8.63
CA SER A 314 -6.81 11.40 -7.64
C SER A 314 -6.68 12.73 -6.93
N THR A 315 -7.82 13.25 -6.48
CA THR A 315 -7.93 14.39 -5.56
C THR A 315 -8.80 14.02 -4.38
N VAL A 316 -8.85 14.84 -3.34
CA VAL A 316 -9.75 14.62 -2.19
C VAL A 316 -11.21 14.60 -2.65
N GLY A 317 -11.59 15.49 -3.57
CA GLY A 317 -12.97 15.56 -4.10
C GLY A 317 -13.30 14.48 -5.13
N ASP A 318 -12.29 13.82 -5.70
CA ASP A 318 -12.43 12.79 -6.73
C ASP A 318 -11.34 11.71 -6.52
N LEU A 319 -11.58 10.85 -5.53
CA LEU A 319 -10.64 9.81 -5.14
C LEU A 319 -10.89 8.53 -5.95
N HIS A 320 -9.87 8.04 -6.64
CA HIS A 320 -9.88 6.74 -7.28
C HIS A 320 -9.03 5.75 -6.50
N LEU A 321 -9.57 4.57 -6.23
CA LEU A 321 -8.90 3.49 -5.51
C LEU A 321 -8.82 2.23 -6.36
N ALA A 322 -7.66 1.58 -6.35
CA ALA A 322 -7.52 0.18 -6.75
C ALA A 322 -7.89 -0.69 -5.53
N VAL A 323 -9.00 -1.40 -5.64
CA VAL A 323 -9.58 -2.22 -4.58
C VAL A 323 -9.51 -3.68 -4.99
N SER A 324 -8.92 -4.51 -4.16
CA SER A 324 -8.87 -5.95 -4.37
C SER A 324 -10.07 -6.64 -3.75
N GLN A 325 -10.42 -7.77 -4.32
CA GLN A 325 -11.46 -8.67 -3.83
C GLN A 325 -10.98 -10.11 -3.89
N TRP A 326 -11.19 -10.85 -2.81
CA TRP A 326 -10.97 -12.29 -2.79
C TRP A 326 -11.92 -12.97 -1.80
N TYR A 327 -12.81 -13.81 -2.31
CA TYR A 327 -13.68 -14.64 -1.46
C TYR A 327 -13.79 -16.10 -1.93
N ASP A 328 -13.35 -16.42 -3.14
CA ASP A 328 -13.16 -17.77 -3.63
C ASP A 328 -12.06 -17.80 -4.73
N ALA A 329 -11.74 -19.01 -5.22
CA ALA A 329 -10.63 -19.19 -6.16
C ALA A 329 -10.77 -18.37 -7.46
N GLN A 330 -11.99 -18.07 -7.89
CA GLN A 330 -12.28 -17.36 -9.14
C GLN A 330 -12.75 -15.92 -8.95
N ASN A 331 -12.94 -15.48 -7.73
CA ASN A 331 -13.23 -14.08 -7.38
C ASN A 331 -12.03 -13.46 -6.67
N TYR A 332 -10.98 -13.28 -7.45
CA TYR A 332 -9.68 -12.77 -7.06
C TYR A 332 -9.22 -11.78 -8.12
N ARG A 333 -9.40 -10.48 -7.83
CA ARG A 333 -9.25 -9.42 -8.85
C ARG A 333 -8.95 -8.06 -8.23
N VAL A 334 -8.58 -7.13 -9.08
CA VAL A 334 -8.46 -5.69 -8.79
C VAL A 334 -9.55 -4.93 -9.54
N MET A 335 -10.24 -4.06 -8.84
CA MET A 335 -11.29 -3.18 -9.36
C MET A 335 -10.92 -1.73 -9.10
N GLN A 336 -11.37 -0.83 -9.97
CA GLN A 336 -11.28 0.61 -9.74
C GLN A 336 -12.61 1.13 -9.19
N TYR A 337 -12.52 1.83 -8.07
CA TYR A 337 -13.63 2.56 -7.45
C TYR A 337 -13.37 4.05 -7.48
N ARG A 338 -14.43 4.83 -7.71
CA ARG A 338 -14.44 6.29 -7.59
C ARG A 338 -15.22 6.67 -6.36
N ILE A 339 -14.64 7.48 -5.46
CA ILE A 339 -15.22 7.89 -4.19
C ILE A 339 -15.34 9.41 -4.17
N ASN A 340 -16.53 9.89 -3.83
CA ASN A 340 -16.87 11.30 -3.76
C ASN A 340 -17.39 11.67 -2.35
N GLY A 341 -17.43 12.96 -2.06
CA GLY A 341 -17.93 13.48 -0.79
C GLY A 341 -16.93 13.37 0.36
N LEU A 342 -15.66 13.09 0.07
CA LEU A 342 -14.59 13.14 1.05
C LEU A 342 -14.17 14.58 1.33
N THR A 343 -13.70 14.83 2.55
CA THR A 343 -13.28 16.16 3.02
C THR A 343 -11.92 16.08 3.72
N ARG A 344 -11.23 17.21 3.81
CA ARG A 344 -10.01 17.40 4.63
C ARG A 344 -10.34 17.63 6.09
#